data_bf16b326f069e1a0dc6b98399f454d98
#
_entry.id   bf16b326f069e1a0dc6b98399f454d98
#
_cell.length_a   1.000
_cell.length_b   1.000
_cell.length_c   1.000
_cell.angle_alpha   90.00
_cell.angle_beta   90.00
_cell.angle_gamma   90.00
#
_symmetry.space_group_name_H-M   'P 1'
#
loop_
_entity.id
_entity.type
_entity.pdbx_description
1 polymer ?
#
loop_
_entity_poly.entity_id
_entity_poly.type
_entity_poly.pdbx_seq_one_letter_code
_entity_poly.pdbx_strand_id
1 'polypeptide(L)'
;MKMTNLHNLTAYRRWAPIYDATVNRIFTPGRRRALALLNLQPGENVLIVGVGTGADFPFLPAGVNATGIDLSPDMLAKARLKLPNCRATVKLIQGDAQALLVPENSYDAALLNLILSVVPDSRACLQSALHAVKPGGRLVIFDKFQPDNKKVTPGRRLMNFFSTRFGTDITRRFGDMLAGCNCKILRDEPSLLGGMYRVILLQKE
;
A
#
# COMPACT_ATOMS: atom_id res chain seq x y z
N MET A 1 0.46 3.47 -22.51
CA MET A 1 -0.74 2.64 -22.25
C MET A 1 -1.24 3.02 -20.86
N LYS A 2 -2.51 3.36 -20.68
CA LYS A 2 -3.05 3.63 -19.34
C LYS A 2 -3.16 2.32 -18.57
N MET A 3 -2.71 2.30 -17.33
CA MET A 3 -2.93 1.18 -16.41
C MET A 3 -4.43 1.02 -16.16
N THR A 4 -4.90 -0.22 -16.15
CA THR A 4 -6.29 -0.57 -15.81
C THR A 4 -6.29 -1.70 -14.78
N ASN A 5 -7.36 -1.82 -14.01
CA ASN A 5 -7.52 -2.92 -13.04
C ASN A 5 -7.39 -4.29 -13.72
N LEU A 6 -7.95 -4.47 -14.91
CA LEU A 6 -7.90 -5.74 -15.66
C LEU A 6 -6.46 -6.07 -16.08
N HIS A 7 -5.68 -5.07 -16.52
CA HIS A 7 -4.27 -5.26 -16.87
C HIS A 7 -3.46 -5.70 -15.64
N ASN A 8 -3.70 -5.07 -14.49
CA ASN A 8 -3.02 -5.41 -13.24
C ASN A 8 -3.35 -6.83 -12.78
N LEU A 9 -4.63 -7.25 -12.81
CA LEU A 9 -5.03 -8.62 -12.47
C LEU A 9 -4.29 -9.66 -13.33
N THR A 10 -4.18 -9.41 -14.65
CA THR A 10 -3.49 -10.34 -15.57
C THR A 10 -1.99 -10.37 -15.32
N ALA A 11 -1.35 -9.23 -15.08
CA ALA A 11 0.07 -9.14 -14.75
C ALA A 11 0.39 -9.86 -13.44
N TYR A 12 -0.38 -9.61 -12.37
CA TYR A 12 -0.20 -10.25 -11.07
C TYR A 12 -0.39 -11.76 -11.10
N ARG A 13 -1.38 -12.27 -11.84
CA ARG A 13 -1.60 -13.71 -12.01
C ARG A 13 -0.38 -14.43 -12.60
N ARG A 14 0.32 -13.79 -13.53
CA ARG A 14 1.50 -14.35 -14.20
C ARG A 14 2.76 -14.34 -13.32
N TRP A 15 2.92 -13.31 -12.48
CA TRP A 15 4.15 -13.07 -11.71
C TRP A 15 4.05 -13.51 -10.24
N ALA A 16 2.85 -13.80 -9.75
CA ALA A 16 2.59 -14.19 -8.37
C ALA A 16 3.48 -15.32 -7.80
N PRO A 17 3.90 -16.36 -8.55
CA PRO A 17 4.75 -17.41 -7.99
C PRO A 17 6.18 -16.95 -7.73
N ILE A 18 6.73 -16.08 -8.59
CA ILE A 18 8.12 -15.61 -8.51
C ILE A 18 8.23 -14.41 -7.55
N TYR A 19 7.15 -13.64 -7.45
CA TYR A 19 7.08 -12.41 -6.65
C TYR A 19 7.23 -12.68 -5.14
N ASP A 20 6.68 -13.79 -4.63
CA ASP A 20 6.61 -14.05 -3.19
C ASP A 20 7.97 -14.37 -2.54
N ALA A 21 8.88 -15.08 -3.21
CA ALA A 21 10.11 -15.53 -2.55
C ALA A 21 11.23 -14.48 -2.59
N THR A 22 11.40 -13.77 -3.71
CA THR A 22 12.56 -12.87 -3.92
C THR A 22 12.21 -11.42 -3.63
N VAL A 23 11.08 -10.96 -4.13
CA VAL A 23 10.67 -9.54 -4.04
C VAL A 23 10.25 -9.18 -2.61
N ASN A 24 9.54 -10.08 -1.91
CA ASN A 24 9.14 -9.83 -0.52
C ASN A 24 10.35 -9.63 0.40
N ARG A 25 11.45 -10.37 0.20
CA ARG A 25 12.65 -10.25 1.04
C ARG A 25 13.30 -8.87 0.92
N ILE A 26 13.35 -8.32 -0.30
CA ILE A 26 13.90 -6.98 -0.56
C ILE A 26 13.08 -5.90 0.13
N PHE A 27 11.75 -6.02 0.13
CA PHE A 27 10.85 -5.01 0.72
C PHE A 27 10.56 -5.19 2.21
N THR A 28 11.02 -6.29 2.82
CA THR A 28 10.82 -6.57 4.25
C THR A 28 11.27 -5.42 5.17
N PRO A 29 12.45 -4.78 4.99
CA PRO A 29 12.86 -3.67 5.86
C PRO A 29 11.90 -2.49 5.80
N GLY A 30 11.44 -2.10 4.61
CA GLY A 30 10.47 -1.02 4.43
C GLY A 30 9.10 -1.34 5.04
N ARG A 31 8.60 -2.57 4.87
CA ARG A 31 7.35 -3.05 5.50
C ARG A 31 7.42 -3.02 7.03
N ARG A 32 8.53 -3.52 7.60
CA ARG A 32 8.77 -3.46 9.04
C ARG A 32 8.79 -2.03 9.56
N ARG A 33 9.49 -1.13 8.83
CA ARG A 33 9.56 0.28 9.21
C ARG A 33 8.20 0.95 9.16
N ALA A 34 7.40 0.68 8.12
CA ALA A 34 6.05 1.19 7.99
C ALA A 34 5.18 0.80 9.19
N LEU A 35 5.16 -0.49 9.55
CA LEU A 35 4.39 -0.96 10.70
C LEU A 35 4.92 -0.43 12.03
N ALA A 36 6.23 -0.28 12.19
CA ALA A 36 6.82 0.34 13.37
C ALA A 36 6.39 1.81 13.53
N LEU A 37 6.28 2.57 12.43
CA LEU A 37 5.79 3.96 12.47
C LEU A 37 4.30 4.06 12.81
N LEU A 38 3.48 3.08 12.39
CA LEU A 38 2.07 3.05 12.78
C LEU A 38 1.90 2.88 14.29
N ASN A 39 2.84 2.23 14.98
CA ASN A 39 2.80 2.02 16.42
C ASN A 39 1.44 1.47 16.89
N LEU A 40 0.99 0.39 16.27
CA LEU A 40 -0.31 -0.21 16.50
C LEU A 40 -0.47 -0.73 17.92
N GLN A 41 -1.62 -0.44 18.53
CA GLN A 41 -1.94 -0.89 19.89
C GLN A 41 -2.95 -2.04 19.85
N PRO A 42 -2.94 -2.94 20.85
CA PRO A 42 -3.98 -3.96 20.99
C PRO A 42 -5.38 -3.32 21.02
N GLY A 43 -6.34 -3.93 20.32
CA GLY A 43 -7.70 -3.44 20.18
C GLY A 43 -7.93 -2.50 18.99
N GLU A 44 -6.86 -1.94 18.38
CA GLU A 44 -7.02 -1.06 17.21
C GLU A 44 -7.53 -1.82 15.97
N ASN A 45 -8.39 -1.15 15.22
CA ASN A 45 -8.86 -1.58 13.91
C ASN A 45 -7.96 -1.00 12.82
N VAL A 46 -7.37 -1.87 12.02
CA VAL A 46 -6.39 -1.50 10.97
C VAL A 46 -6.89 -1.90 9.59
N LEU A 47 -6.85 -0.98 8.65
CA LEU A 47 -7.14 -1.24 7.25
C LEU A 47 -5.83 -1.50 6.49
N ILE A 48 -5.72 -2.65 5.81
CA ILE A 48 -4.60 -2.98 4.93
C ILE A 48 -5.10 -2.90 3.49
N VAL A 49 -4.70 -1.84 2.80
CA VAL A 49 -5.12 -1.56 1.42
C VAL A 49 -4.13 -2.20 0.45
N GLY A 50 -4.62 -3.11 -0.39
CA GLY A 50 -3.78 -3.93 -1.27
C GLY A 50 -3.00 -4.97 -0.47
N VAL A 51 -3.72 -5.80 0.30
CA VAL A 51 -3.10 -6.79 1.21
C VAL A 51 -2.25 -7.84 0.47
N GLY A 52 -2.49 -8.04 -0.81
CA GLY A 52 -1.77 -8.98 -1.65
C GLY A 52 -1.78 -10.38 -1.08
N THR A 53 -0.63 -11.01 -1.02
CA THR A 53 -0.43 -12.36 -0.45
C THR A 53 -0.26 -12.36 1.07
N GLY A 54 -0.56 -11.27 1.77
CA GLY A 54 -0.40 -11.18 3.23
C GLY A 54 1.06 -11.04 3.68
N ALA A 55 1.91 -10.35 2.91
CA ALA A 55 3.33 -10.17 3.23
C ALA A 55 3.56 -9.33 4.51
N ASP A 56 2.57 -8.57 4.94
CA ASP A 56 2.62 -7.73 6.15
C ASP A 56 2.21 -8.49 7.43
N PHE A 57 1.52 -9.63 7.32
CA PHE A 57 0.98 -10.37 8.46
C PHE A 57 2.01 -10.75 9.53
N PRO A 58 3.26 -11.17 9.20
CA PRO A 58 4.26 -11.50 10.21
C PRO A 58 4.67 -10.32 11.10
N PHE A 59 4.35 -9.08 10.69
CA PHE A 59 4.74 -7.86 11.42
C PHE A 59 3.58 -7.21 12.17
N LEU A 60 2.35 -7.71 12.00
CA LEU A 60 1.19 -7.23 12.75
C LEU A 60 1.30 -7.68 14.22
N PRO A 61 1.14 -6.77 15.18
CA PRO A 61 1.16 -7.14 16.60
C PRO A 61 -0.08 -7.94 17.00
N ALA A 62 0.05 -8.70 18.08
CA ALA A 62 -1.08 -9.40 18.66
C ALA A 62 -2.14 -8.44 19.19
N GLY A 63 -3.40 -8.86 19.17
CA GLY A 63 -4.53 -8.08 19.67
C GLY A 63 -5.05 -7.00 18.72
N VAL A 64 -4.47 -6.86 17.53
CA VAL A 64 -4.96 -5.94 16.49
C VAL A 64 -6.02 -6.62 15.64
N ASN A 65 -7.06 -5.87 15.24
CA ASN A 65 -8.10 -6.30 14.31
C ASN A 65 -7.81 -5.71 12.92
N ALA A 66 -7.34 -6.52 11.99
CA ALA A 66 -7.00 -6.05 10.65
C ALA A 66 -8.08 -6.43 9.62
N THR A 67 -8.39 -5.50 8.71
CA THR A 67 -9.17 -5.77 7.50
C THR A 67 -8.27 -5.62 6.31
N GLY A 68 -7.97 -6.71 5.61
CA GLY A 68 -7.16 -6.70 4.39
C GLY A 68 -8.03 -6.68 3.15
N ILE A 69 -7.83 -5.73 2.27
CA ILE A 69 -8.57 -5.58 1.01
C ILE A 69 -7.60 -5.78 -0.17
N ASP A 70 -8.02 -6.58 -1.15
CA ASP A 70 -7.30 -6.73 -2.42
C ASP A 70 -8.30 -6.97 -3.56
N LEU A 71 -7.96 -6.49 -4.74
CA LEU A 71 -8.79 -6.68 -5.94
C LEU A 71 -8.72 -8.12 -6.47
N SER A 72 -7.61 -8.81 -6.25
CA SER A 72 -7.31 -10.13 -6.79
C SER A 72 -7.77 -11.25 -5.86
N PRO A 73 -8.73 -12.11 -6.29
CA PRO A 73 -9.11 -13.28 -5.51
C PRO A 73 -7.94 -14.27 -5.34
N ASP A 74 -7.03 -14.36 -6.32
CA ASP A 74 -5.85 -15.24 -6.24
C ASP A 74 -4.87 -14.77 -5.15
N MET A 75 -4.71 -13.44 -4.98
CA MET A 75 -3.90 -12.87 -3.90
C MET A 75 -4.53 -13.14 -2.54
N LEU A 76 -5.83 -12.93 -2.42
CA LEU A 76 -6.58 -13.22 -1.19
C LEU A 76 -6.52 -14.71 -0.82
N ALA A 77 -6.58 -15.62 -1.80
CA ALA A 77 -6.42 -17.05 -1.56
C ALA A 77 -5.05 -17.37 -0.92
N LYS A 78 -3.97 -16.77 -1.45
CA LYS A 78 -2.62 -16.92 -0.86
C LYS A 78 -2.51 -16.28 0.53
N ALA A 79 -3.12 -15.12 0.73
CA ALA A 79 -3.16 -14.46 2.04
C ALA A 79 -3.85 -15.34 3.09
N ARG A 80 -4.97 -16.00 2.74
CA ARG A 80 -5.69 -16.92 3.64
C ARG A 80 -4.80 -18.04 4.17
N LEU A 81 -3.88 -18.57 3.36
CA LEU A 81 -2.94 -19.61 3.78
C LEU A 81 -1.96 -19.15 4.87
N LYS A 82 -1.74 -17.84 5.00
CA LYS A 82 -0.83 -17.26 6.01
C LYS A 82 -1.53 -16.86 7.31
N LEU A 83 -2.88 -16.84 7.34
CA LEU A 83 -3.64 -16.45 8.53
C LEU A 83 -3.32 -17.27 9.79
N PRO A 84 -3.12 -18.61 9.73
CA PRO A 84 -2.82 -19.39 10.91
C PRO A 84 -1.55 -18.95 11.64
N ASN A 85 -0.63 -18.30 10.95
CA ASN A 85 0.63 -17.80 11.51
C ASN A 85 0.61 -16.29 11.81
N CYS A 86 -0.55 -15.63 11.64
CA CYS A 86 -0.71 -14.22 11.96
C CYS A 86 -1.09 -14.04 13.43
N ARG A 87 -0.43 -13.09 14.11
CA ARG A 87 -0.74 -12.76 15.50
C ARG A 87 -1.99 -11.89 15.67
N ALA A 88 -2.34 -11.13 14.64
CA ALA A 88 -3.52 -10.29 14.59
C ALA A 88 -4.73 -11.09 14.11
N THR A 89 -5.92 -10.65 14.48
CA THR A 89 -7.17 -11.13 13.87
C THR A 89 -7.32 -10.45 12.51
N VAL A 90 -7.37 -11.22 11.41
CA VAL A 90 -7.43 -10.65 10.07
C VAL A 90 -8.68 -11.11 9.32
N LYS A 91 -9.49 -10.15 8.84
CA LYS A 91 -10.58 -10.35 7.90
C LYS A 91 -10.10 -9.97 6.49
N LEU A 92 -10.41 -10.81 5.48
CA LEU A 92 -10.04 -10.56 4.09
C LEU A 92 -11.29 -10.29 3.25
N ILE A 93 -11.25 -9.19 2.48
CA ILE A 93 -12.35 -8.72 1.64
C ILE A 93 -11.82 -8.47 0.22
N GLN A 94 -12.54 -8.92 -0.79
CA GLN A 94 -12.27 -8.54 -2.17
C GLN A 94 -12.86 -7.15 -2.43
N GLY A 95 -12.02 -6.23 -2.96
CA GLY A 95 -12.47 -4.86 -3.24
C GLY A 95 -11.42 -4.04 -4.00
N ASP A 96 -11.90 -2.95 -4.62
CA ASP A 96 -11.03 -1.99 -5.29
C ASP A 96 -10.49 -0.98 -4.28
N ALA A 97 -9.17 -0.86 -4.20
CA ALA A 97 -8.48 0.12 -3.35
C ALA A 97 -8.83 1.58 -3.67
N GLN A 98 -9.29 1.86 -4.89
CA GLN A 98 -9.67 3.20 -5.33
C GLN A 98 -11.09 3.61 -4.90
N ALA A 99 -11.92 2.62 -4.52
CA ALA A 99 -13.30 2.81 -4.09
C ALA A 99 -13.64 1.80 -2.99
N LEU A 100 -13.04 2.00 -1.82
CA LEU A 100 -13.20 1.09 -0.68
C LEU A 100 -14.64 1.11 -0.17
N LEU A 101 -15.26 -0.06 -0.15
CA LEU A 101 -16.60 -0.25 0.40
C LEU A 101 -16.50 -0.64 1.89
N VAL A 102 -16.05 0.31 2.71
CA VAL A 102 -15.92 0.18 4.16
C VAL A 102 -16.56 1.39 4.84
N PRO A 103 -17.00 1.27 6.11
CA PRO A 103 -17.58 2.40 6.82
C PRO A 103 -16.57 3.55 6.96
N GLU A 104 -17.06 4.78 6.85
CA GLU A 104 -16.28 5.99 7.11
C GLU A 104 -15.84 6.06 8.57
N ASN A 105 -14.66 6.64 8.82
CA ASN A 105 -14.13 6.90 10.17
C ASN A 105 -14.16 5.68 11.11
N SER A 106 -13.93 4.46 10.57
CA SER A 106 -14.06 3.23 11.33
C SER A 106 -12.72 2.58 11.72
N TYR A 107 -11.62 3.00 11.10
CA TYR A 107 -10.29 2.46 11.36
C TYR A 107 -9.40 3.44 12.12
N ASP A 108 -8.63 2.92 13.07
CA ASP A 108 -7.66 3.69 13.85
C ASP A 108 -6.38 3.96 13.04
N ALA A 109 -6.07 3.04 12.13
CA ALA A 109 -4.93 3.17 11.23
C ALA A 109 -5.15 2.50 9.87
N ALA A 110 -4.36 2.93 8.87
CA ALA A 110 -4.30 2.26 7.58
C ALA A 110 -2.86 2.01 7.12
N LEU A 111 -2.64 0.88 6.42
CA LEU A 111 -1.37 0.45 5.86
C LEU A 111 -1.49 0.36 4.34
N LEU A 112 -0.68 1.13 3.61
CA LEU A 112 -0.62 1.18 2.16
C LEU A 112 0.80 0.81 1.67
N ASN A 113 1.11 -0.47 1.66
CA ASN A 113 2.43 -0.96 1.24
C ASN A 113 2.43 -1.39 -0.23
N LEU A 114 3.18 -0.67 -1.06
CA LEU A 114 3.40 -0.96 -2.49
C LEU A 114 2.12 -0.98 -3.34
N ILE A 115 1.10 -0.24 -2.95
CA ILE A 115 -0.20 -0.18 -3.65
C ILE A 115 -0.36 1.09 -4.49
N LEU A 116 0.14 2.24 -4.01
CA LEU A 116 -0.06 3.51 -4.71
C LEU A 116 0.63 3.57 -6.07
N SER A 117 1.74 2.84 -6.26
CA SER A 117 2.42 2.76 -7.56
C SER A 117 1.77 1.79 -8.54
N VAL A 118 0.80 0.97 -8.12
CA VAL A 118 0.19 -0.08 -8.95
C VAL A 118 -1.28 0.16 -9.29
N VAL A 119 -2.03 0.89 -8.47
CA VAL A 119 -3.42 1.23 -8.81
C VAL A 119 -3.49 2.23 -9.97
N PRO A 120 -4.51 2.21 -10.84
CA PRO A 120 -4.69 3.21 -11.89
C PRO A 120 -4.74 4.65 -11.36
N ASP A 121 -5.56 4.91 -10.35
CA ASP A 121 -5.71 6.20 -9.69
C ASP A 121 -5.22 6.13 -8.23
N SER A 122 -3.96 6.55 -8.03
CA SER A 122 -3.35 6.58 -6.71
C SER A 122 -3.94 7.63 -5.77
N ARG A 123 -4.46 8.74 -6.34
CA ARG A 123 -5.12 9.78 -5.54
C ARG A 123 -6.44 9.28 -4.99
N ALA A 124 -7.28 8.66 -5.84
CA ALA A 124 -8.52 8.04 -5.38
C ALA A 124 -8.26 6.96 -4.31
N CYS A 125 -7.21 6.14 -4.48
CA CYS A 125 -6.81 5.14 -3.49
C CYS A 125 -6.43 5.77 -2.14
N LEU A 126 -5.62 6.82 -2.14
CA LEU A 126 -5.23 7.53 -0.91
C LEU A 126 -6.43 8.21 -0.24
N GLN A 127 -7.29 8.89 -1.02
CA GLN A 127 -8.50 9.53 -0.50
C GLN A 127 -9.47 8.51 0.09
N SER A 128 -9.66 7.37 -0.57
CA SER A 128 -10.54 6.29 -0.08
C SER A 128 -10.01 5.71 1.25
N ALA A 129 -8.69 5.53 1.38
CA ALA A 129 -8.09 5.09 2.64
C ALA A 129 -8.23 6.15 3.76
N LEU A 130 -8.01 7.44 3.44
CA LEU A 130 -8.22 8.53 4.39
C LEU A 130 -9.68 8.64 4.85
N HIS A 131 -10.64 8.42 3.95
CA HIS A 131 -12.06 8.42 4.29
C HIS A 131 -12.41 7.34 5.32
N ALA A 132 -11.81 6.16 5.19
CA ALA A 132 -12.02 5.04 6.10
C ALA A 132 -11.41 5.24 7.50
N VAL A 133 -10.33 6.01 7.61
CA VAL A 133 -9.62 6.26 8.87
C VAL A 133 -10.33 7.34 9.69
N LYS A 134 -10.34 7.18 11.01
CA LYS A 134 -10.90 8.16 11.97
C LYS A 134 -10.14 9.49 11.93
N PRO A 135 -10.78 10.64 12.26
CA PRO A 135 -10.04 11.87 12.57
C PRO A 135 -8.98 11.62 13.64
N GLY A 136 -7.78 12.15 13.46
CA GLY A 136 -6.62 11.86 14.30
C GLY A 136 -5.95 10.50 14.06
N GLY A 137 -6.57 9.62 13.29
CA GLY A 137 -6.02 8.31 12.94
C GLY A 137 -4.82 8.40 12.00
N ARG A 138 -4.08 7.30 11.86
CA ARG A 138 -2.77 7.26 11.21
C ARG A 138 -2.83 6.47 9.91
N LEU A 139 -2.14 6.96 8.87
CA LEU A 139 -1.84 6.19 7.66
C LEU A 139 -0.35 6.04 7.51
N VAL A 140 0.13 4.86 7.14
CA VAL A 140 1.50 4.69 6.68
C VAL A 140 1.51 4.20 5.24
N ILE A 141 2.42 4.78 4.46
CA ILE A 141 2.65 4.43 3.06
C ILE A 141 4.10 3.99 2.92
N PHE A 142 4.32 2.82 2.34
CA PHE A 142 5.63 2.40 1.88
C PHE A 142 5.53 2.12 0.38
N ASP A 143 6.08 3.01 -0.44
CA ASP A 143 6.04 2.89 -1.90
C ASP A 143 7.17 3.70 -2.54
N LYS A 144 7.28 3.59 -3.87
CA LYS A 144 8.25 4.34 -4.66
C LYS A 144 7.62 5.60 -5.23
N PHE A 145 8.37 6.70 -5.12
CA PHE A 145 7.95 8.00 -5.62
C PHE A 145 9.07 8.68 -6.37
N GLN A 146 8.69 9.54 -7.31
CA GLN A 146 9.61 10.51 -7.86
C GLN A 146 9.73 11.67 -6.88
N PRO A 147 10.94 12.24 -6.68
CA PRO A 147 11.10 13.49 -5.93
C PRO A 147 10.24 14.61 -6.52
N ASP A 148 9.48 15.29 -5.65
CA ASP A 148 8.53 16.33 -6.07
C ASP A 148 9.21 17.52 -6.76
N ASN A 149 10.48 17.82 -6.40
CA ASN A 149 11.28 18.92 -6.93
C ASN A 149 12.04 18.58 -8.24
N LYS A 150 11.95 17.35 -8.75
CA LYS A 150 12.66 16.94 -9.98
C LYS A 150 11.71 16.68 -11.13
N LYS A 151 12.08 17.14 -12.34
CA LYS A 151 11.37 16.77 -13.56
C LYS A 151 11.65 15.31 -13.92
N VAL A 152 10.64 14.63 -14.49
CA VAL A 152 10.79 13.27 -15.01
C VAL A 152 11.81 13.28 -16.15
N THR A 153 12.94 12.61 -15.98
CA THR A 153 13.96 12.50 -17.02
C THR A 153 13.47 11.63 -18.18
N PRO A 154 13.95 11.85 -19.42
CA PRO A 154 13.60 11.00 -20.56
C PRO A 154 13.88 9.51 -20.32
N GLY A 155 15.01 9.17 -19.69
CA GLY A 155 15.35 7.80 -19.32
C GLY A 155 14.35 7.19 -18.33
N ARG A 156 13.87 7.98 -17.35
CA ARG A 156 12.84 7.52 -16.40
C ARG A 156 11.48 7.33 -17.09
N ARG A 157 11.14 8.17 -18.08
CA ARG A 157 9.93 7.96 -18.91
C ARG A 157 10.02 6.66 -19.71
N LEU A 158 11.16 6.39 -20.31
CA LEU A 158 11.38 5.13 -21.04
C LEU A 158 11.32 3.92 -20.10
N MET A 159 11.96 3.98 -18.95
CA MET A 159 11.84 2.94 -17.91
C MET A 159 10.40 2.76 -17.44
N ASN A 160 9.63 3.85 -17.29
CA ASN A 160 8.23 3.76 -16.88
C ASN A 160 7.36 3.08 -17.94
N PHE A 161 7.66 3.26 -19.22
CA PHE A 161 6.97 2.56 -20.31
C PHE A 161 7.09 1.03 -20.15
N PHE A 162 8.26 0.53 -19.76
CA PHE A 162 8.45 -0.90 -19.45
C PHE A 162 7.81 -1.27 -18.12
N SER A 163 7.98 -0.48 -17.07
CA SER A 163 7.44 -0.75 -15.73
C SER A 163 5.91 -0.85 -15.72
N THR A 164 5.22 -0.05 -16.52
CA THR A 164 3.74 -0.10 -16.63
C THR A 164 3.24 -1.42 -17.22
N ARG A 165 4.04 -2.12 -18.03
CA ARG A 165 3.71 -3.49 -18.49
C ARG A 165 3.74 -4.51 -17.36
N PHE A 166 4.48 -4.21 -16.29
CA PHE A 166 4.53 -5.01 -15.05
C PHE A 166 3.58 -4.46 -13.97
N GLY A 167 2.64 -3.59 -14.36
CA GLY A 167 1.61 -3.06 -13.46
C GLY A 167 2.13 -2.05 -12.44
N THR A 168 3.22 -1.31 -12.73
CA THR A 168 3.74 -0.32 -11.76
C THR A 168 4.21 0.96 -12.44
N ASP A 169 3.90 2.11 -11.82
CA ASP A 169 4.29 3.44 -12.28
C ASP A 169 5.37 4.02 -11.35
N ILE A 170 6.53 4.38 -11.93
CA ILE A 170 7.69 4.92 -11.22
C ILE A 170 7.83 6.44 -11.35
N THR A 171 6.85 7.11 -11.97
CA THR A 171 6.89 8.56 -12.21
C THR A 171 5.97 9.36 -11.28
N ARG A 172 5.24 8.69 -10.43
CA ARG A 172 4.28 9.32 -9.51
C ARG A 172 4.96 10.19 -8.48
N ARG A 173 4.39 11.36 -8.24
CA ARG A 173 4.81 12.29 -7.20
C ARG A 173 3.85 12.20 -6.03
N PHE A 174 4.41 12.16 -4.83
CA PHE A 174 3.59 12.05 -3.63
C PHE A 174 2.80 13.33 -3.35
N GLY A 175 3.41 14.50 -3.59
CA GLY A 175 2.75 15.80 -3.44
C GLY A 175 1.48 15.95 -4.28
N ASP A 176 1.51 15.43 -5.52
CA ASP A 176 0.34 15.47 -6.42
C ASP A 176 -0.85 14.64 -5.87
N MET A 177 -0.56 13.56 -5.13
CA MET A 177 -1.59 12.71 -4.51
C MET A 177 -2.19 13.35 -3.27
N LEU A 178 -1.38 14.08 -2.49
CA LEU A 178 -1.82 14.75 -1.27
C LEU A 178 -2.69 15.99 -1.51
N ALA A 179 -2.63 16.57 -2.71
CA ALA A 179 -3.35 17.79 -3.01
C ALA A 179 -4.87 17.64 -2.74
N GLY A 180 -5.39 18.42 -1.79
CA GLY A 180 -6.78 18.37 -1.34
C GLY A 180 -7.14 17.21 -0.40
N CYS A 181 -6.15 16.51 0.14
CA CYS A 181 -6.36 15.56 1.24
C CYS A 181 -6.29 16.29 2.58
N ASN A 182 -7.24 16.02 3.48
CA ASN A 182 -7.25 16.56 4.83
C ASN A 182 -6.38 15.69 5.75
N CYS A 183 -5.06 15.88 5.66
CA CYS A 183 -4.07 15.15 6.45
C CYS A 183 -2.75 15.90 6.52
N LYS A 184 -1.98 15.64 7.56
CA LYS A 184 -0.62 16.15 7.73
C LYS A 184 0.43 15.05 7.65
N ILE A 185 1.61 15.38 7.12
CA ILE A 185 2.76 14.48 7.13
C ILE A 185 3.43 14.58 8.50
N LEU A 186 3.48 13.46 9.23
CA LEU A 186 4.20 13.36 10.50
C LEU A 186 5.65 12.92 10.30
N ARG A 187 5.91 12.04 9.33
CA ARG A 187 7.22 11.52 8.98
C ARG A 187 7.31 11.25 7.48
N ASP A 188 8.49 11.40 6.93
CA ASP A 188 8.82 11.08 5.56
C ASP A 188 10.28 10.65 5.51
N GLU A 189 10.52 9.35 5.36
CA GLU A 189 11.84 8.75 5.49
C GLU A 189 12.24 8.04 4.19
N PRO A 190 13.47 8.24 3.71
CA PRO A 190 14.00 7.43 2.62
C PRO A 190 14.17 5.97 3.11
N SER A 191 13.87 5.00 2.24
CA SER A 191 13.97 3.58 2.55
C SER A 191 14.95 2.87 1.58
N LEU A 192 14.46 2.41 0.44
CA LEU A 192 15.26 1.59 -0.48
C LEU A 192 15.70 2.40 -1.72
N LEU A 193 16.72 1.88 -2.40
CA LEU A 193 17.21 2.39 -3.68
C LEU A 193 17.51 3.91 -3.66
N GLY A 194 18.30 4.36 -2.68
CA GLY A 194 18.73 5.77 -2.58
C GLY A 194 17.56 6.74 -2.34
N GLY A 195 16.49 6.29 -1.66
CA GLY A 195 15.32 7.12 -1.37
C GLY A 195 14.25 7.12 -2.46
N MET A 196 14.38 6.26 -3.48
CA MET A 196 13.30 6.02 -4.45
C MET A 196 12.06 5.46 -3.76
N TYR A 197 12.25 4.52 -2.81
CA TYR A 197 11.21 4.07 -1.91
C TYR A 197 11.25 4.90 -0.64
N ARG A 198 10.08 5.31 -0.17
CA ARG A 198 9.91 6.12 1.03
C ARG A 198 8.93 5.46 1.97
N VAL A 199 9.11 5.67 3.26
CA VAL A 199 8.11 5.36 4.28
C VAL A 199 7.55 6.67 4.80
N ILE A 200 6.25 6.89 4.61
CA ILE A 200 5.59 8.15 4.90
C ILE A 200 4.46 7.89 5.90
N LEU A 201 4.49 8.58 7.03
CA LEU A 201 3.43 8.54 8.04
C LEU A 201 2.59 9.81 7.95
N LEU A 202 1.29 9.63 7.77
CA LEU A 202 0.28 10.67 7.77
C LEU A 202 -0.61 10.57 9.00
N GLN A 203 -1.19 11.70 9.39
CA GLN A 203 -2.31 11.75 10.32
C GLN A 203 -3.49 12.46 9.64
N LYS A 204 -4.67 11.84 9.68
CA LYS A 204 -5.92 12.49 9.24
C LYS A 204 -6.28 13.62 10.19
N GLU A 205 -6.66 14.78 9.66
CA GLU A 205 -7.16 15.93 10.43
C GLU A 205 -8.66 15.87 10.63
#